data_7e005d3085983537ccbfb128d1d5dd5c
#
_entry.id   7e005d3085983537ccbfb128d1d5dd5c
#
_cell.length_a   1.000
_cell.length_b   1.000
_cell.length_c   1.000
_cell.angle_alpha   90.00
_cell.angle_beta   90.00
_cell.angle_gamma   90.00
#
_symmetry.space_group_name_H-M   'P 1'
#
loop_
_entity.id
_entity.type
_entity.pdbx_description
1 polymer ?
#
loop_
_entity_poly.entity_id
_entity_poly.type
_entity_poly.pdbx_seq_one_letter_code
_entity_poly.pdbx_strand_id
1 'polypeptide(L)'
;MVLIVALVMAQSPKFVHEVTASYQKQTMHGFTVYVSKAARANPADTDPALDLLRDELAEVVALVPAKALATLRTVPVFIENNNPGFPCAAYHPSKDWLKENGYNLDKARSVEISNPKNFVAWVKLNQPLMVLHEMAHAYHDIKFGFSDPYIGAVYKLAQTSGTYDDVGHNRGGTRRHYGLNNQQEFFAEATEAYFGENDFYPFNRAQLRAHDPKAAEMIEWAWGASG
;
A
#
# COMPACT_ATOMS: atom_id res chain seq x y z
N MET A 1 42.31 -27.62 -28.19
CA MET A 1 40.88 -27.63 -28.51
C MET A 1 40.16 -27.30 -27.23
N VAL A 2 39.80 -26.05 -27.05
CA VAL A 2 39.16 -25.55 -25.83
C VAL A 2 37.62 -25.64 -26.05
N LEU A 3 36.96 -26.48 -25.26
CA LEU A 3 35.49 -26.63 -25.30
C LEU A 3 34.87 -25.44 -24.58
N ILE A 4 34.30 -24.49 -25.30
CA ILE A 4 33.50 -23.42 -24.70
C ILE A 4 32.11 -24.03 -24.42
N VAL A 5 31.85 -24.32 -23.15
CA VAL A 5 30.50 -24.67 -22.68
C VAL A 5 29.73 -23.36 -22.58
N ALA A 6 28.86 -23.08 -23.56
CA ALA A 6 27.91 -21.98 -23.46
C ALA A 6 26.89 -22.30 -22.36
N LEU A 7 26.99 -21.60 -21.24
CA LEU A 7 26.01 -21.64 -20.17
C LEU A 7 24.73 -20.93 -20.70
N VAL A 8 23.76 -21.70 -21.14
CA VAL A 8 22.43 -21.18 -21.46
C VAL A 8 21.79 -20.78 -20.14
N MET A 9 21.85 -19.49 -19.81
CA MET A 9 21.07 -18.92 -18.71
C MET A 9 19.60 -19.10 -19.09
N ALA A 10 18.93 -20.06 -18.46
CA ALA A 10 17.49 -20.18 -18.56
C ALA A 10 16.88 -18.88 -18.01
N GLN A 11 16.26 -18.08 -18.88
CA GLN A 11 15.49 -16.93 -18.46
C GLN A 11 14.39 -17.44 -17.52
N SER A 12 14.34 -16.89 -16.30
CA SER A 12 13.21 -17.15 -15.39
C SER A 12 11.91 -16.91 -16.15
N PRO A 13 10.92 -17.81 -16.05
CA PRO A 13 9.65 -17.64 -16.75
C PRO A 13 9.08 -16.26 -16.37
N LYS A 14 8.74 -15.45 -17.40
CA LYS A 14 8.06 -14.18 -17.18
C LYS A 14 6.77 -14.46 -16.42
N PHE A 15 6.56 -13.72 -15.33
CA PHE A 15 5.28 -13.75 -14.63
C PHE A 15 4.16 -13.37 -15.61
N VAL A 16 3.12 -14.21 -15.70
CA VAL A 16 1.99 -13.99 -16.59
C VAL A 16 0.82 -13.48 -15.76
N HIS A 17 0.46 -12.23 -15.98
CA HIS A 17 -0.72 -11.66 -15.34
C HIS A 17 -2.00 -12.26 -15.95
N GLU A 18 -2.86 -12.77 -15.08
CA GLU A 18 -4.14 -13.35 -15.50
C GLU A 18 -5.09 -12.25 -16.00
N VAL A 19 -5.99 -12.60 -16.92
CA VAL A 19 -7.09 -11.70 -17.33
C VAL A 19 -8.14 -11.64 -16.23
N THR A 20 -8.76 -10.49 -15.99
CA THR A 20 -9.71 -10.27 -14.88
C THR A 20 -10.86 -11.26 -14.86
N ALA A 21 -11.32 -11.73 -16.03
CA ALA A 21 -12.38 -12.74 -16.13
C ALA A 21 -12.04 -14.11 -15.51
N SER A 22 -10.75 -14.41 -15.26
CA SER A 22 -10.30 -15.64 -14.59
C SER A 22 -10.31 -15.53 -13.06
N TYR A 23 -10.40 -14.32 -12.52
CA TYR A 23 -10.41 -14.10 -11.08
C TYR A 23 -11.76 -14.45 -10.47
N GLN A 24 -11.73 -14.98 -9.26
CA GLN A 24 -12.91 -15.08 -8.43
C GLN A 24 -13.19 -13.73 -7.79
N LYS A 25 -14.35 -13.15 -8.09
CA LYS A 25 -14.81 -11.91 -7.48
C LYS A 25 -15.58 -12.20 -6.21
N GLN A 26 -15.28 -11.44 -5.15
CA GLN A 26 -16.01 -11.45 -3.88
C GLN A 26 -16.13 -10.03 -3.32
N THR A 27 -16.92 -9.85 -2.27
CA THR A 27 -17.10 -8.57 -1.59
C THR A 27 -16.72 -8.73 -0.12
N MET A 28 -15.88 -7.82 0.40
CA MET A 28 -15.50 -7.72 1.80
C MET A 28 -15.76 -6.29 2.29
N HIS A 29 -16.61 -6.10 3.29
CA HIS A 29 -16.95 -4.79 3.87
C HIS A 29 -17.34 -3.71 2.84
N GLY A 30 -17.90 -4.13 1.70
CA GLY A 30 -18.26 -3.25 0.58
C GLY A 30 -17.16 -3.02 -0.44
N PHE A 31 -15.95 -3.55 -0.23
CA PHE A 31 -14.86 -3.54 -1.22
C PHE A 31 -14.98 -4.73 -2.18
N THR A 32 -14.63 -4.51 -3.45
CA THR A 32 -14.50 -5.59 -4.43
C THR A 32 -13.13 -6.23 -4.32
N VAL A 33 -13.07 -7.55 -4.14
CA VAL A 33 -11.83 -8.33 -4.06
C VAL A 33 -11.81 -9.35 -5.19
N TYR A 34 -10.70 -9.38 -5.93
CA TYR A 34 -10.43 -10.33 -7.01
C TYR A 34 -9.31 -11.28 -6.61
N VAL A 35 -9.58 -12.59 -6.59
CA VAL A 35 -8.59 -13.62 -6.24
C VAL A 35 -8.19 -14.37 -7.51
N SER A 36 -6.90 -14.31 -7.87
CA SER A 36 -6.38 -14.97 -9.08
C SER A 36 -6.55 -16.49 -9.03
N LYS A 37 -6.57 -17.14 -10.18
CA LYS A 37 -6.60 -18.60 -10.24
C LYS A 37 -5.36 -19.21 -9.56
N ALA A 38 -4.21 -18.58 -9.74
CA ALA A 38 -2.96 -19.02 -9.12
C ALA A 38 -3.02 -18.90 -7.58
N ALA A 39 -3.56 -17.80 -7.03
CA ALA A 39 -3.76 -17.65 -5.60
C ALA A 39 -4.72 -18.74 -5.04
N ARG A 40 -5.85 -18.96 -5.71
CA ARG A 40 -6.81 -20.03 -5.33
C ARG A 40 -6.22 -21.44 -5.37
N ALA A 41 -5.21 -21.68 -6.22
CA ALA A 41 -4.49 -22.94 -6.26
C ALA A 41 -3.47 -23.11 -5.12
N ASN A 42 -3.20 -22.04 -4.35
CA ASN A 42 -2.33 -22.04 -3.16
C ASN A 42 -3.08 -21.59 -1.90
N PRO A 43 -4.06 -22.38 -1.40
CA PRO A 43 -4.87 -21.99 -0.25
C PRO A 43 -4.03 -21.83 1.04
N ALA A 44 -2.91 -22.53 1.17
CA ALA A 44 -2.05 -22.47 2.33
C ALA A 44 -1.54 -21.04 2.63
N ASP A 45 -1.22 -20.27 1.59
CA ASP A 45 -0.80 -18.88 1.73
C ASP A 45 -1.99 -17.90 1.55
N THR A 46 -2.96 -18.27 0.71
CA THR A 46 -4.05 -17.36 0.30
C THR A 46 -5.15 -17.25 1.35
N ASP A 47 -5.56 -18.34 1.99
CA ASP A 47 -6.66 -18.30 2.97
C ASP A 47 -6.32 -17.44 4.19
N PRO A 48 -5.11 -17.55 4.81
CA PRO A 48 -4.72 -16.65 5.88
C PRO A 48 -4.63 -15.17 5.43
N ALA A 49 -4.24 -14.92 4.18
CA ALA A 49 -4.17 -13.56 3.64
C ALA A 49 -5.58 -12.98 3.39
N LEU A 50 -6.55 -13.79 2.96
CA LEU A 50 -7.95 -13.38 2.81
C LEU A 50 -8.61 -13.07 4.15
N ASP A 51 -8.32 -13.86 5.19
CA ASP A 51 -8.82 -13.61 6.54
C ASP A 51 -8.24 -12.31 7.09
N LEU A 52 -6.92 -12.12 6.98
CA LEU A 52 -6.27 -10.88 7.39
C LEU A 52 -6.76 -9.66 6.59
N LEU A 53 -6.93 -9.78 5.26
CA LEU A 53 -7.48 -8.70 4.44
C LEU A 53 -8.89 -8.31 4.88
N ARG A 54 -9.70 -9.27 5.30
CA ARG A 54 -11.05 -9.00 5.83
C ARG A 54 -10.97 -8.15 7.09
N ASP A 55 -10.06 -8.48 8.00
CA ASP A 55 -9.87 -7.75 9.26
C ASP A 55 -9.31 -6.34 8.99
N GLU A 56 -8.29 -6.21 8.14
CA GLU A 56 -7.72 -4.92 7.73
C GLU A 56 -8.76 -4.02 7.05
N LEU A 57 -9.61 -4.56 6.16
CA LEU A 57 -10.68 -3.79 5.52
C LEU A 57 -11.79 -3.39 6.52
N ALA A 58 -12.05 -4.21 7.54
CA ALA A 58 -12.96 -3.85 8.63
C ALA A 58 -12.39 -2.68 9.44
N GLU A 59 -11.07 -2.69 9.68
CA GLU A 59 -10.38 -1.61 10.38
C GLU A 59 -10.40 -0.31 9.55
N VAL A 60 -10.11 -0.37 8.25
CA VAL A 60 -10.28 0.78 7.35
C VAL A 60 -11.70 1.37 7.46
N VAL A 61 -12.74 0.54 7.46
CA VAL A 61 -14.14 1.00 7.61
C VAL A 61 -14.39 1.68 8.95
N ALA A 62 -13.75 1.21 10.01
CA ALA A 62 -13.92 1.77 11.36
C ALA A 62 -13.15 3.09 11.56
N LEU A 63 -12.00 3.24 10.90
CA LEU A 63 -11.08 4.35 11.12
C LEU A 63 -11.38 5.57 10.25
N VAL A 64 -11.71 5.37 8.97
CA VAL A 64 -11.80 6.50 8.03
C VAL A 64 -13.20 7.13 7.99
N PRO A 65 -13.33 8.45 7.74
CA PRO A 65 -14.62 9.11 7.61
C PRO A 65 -15.49 8.50 6.50
N ALA A 66 -16.79 8.41 6.72
CA ALA A 66 -17.76 7.80 5.79
C ALA A 66 -17.69 8.37 4.36
N LYS A 67 -17.41 9.68 4.21
CA LYS A 67 -17.26 10.32 2.91
C LYS A 67 -16.03 9.83 2.16
N ALA A 68 -14.92 9.63 2.86
CA ALA A 68 -13.70 9.07 2.30
C ALA A 68 -13.88 7.58 1.95
N LEU A 69 -14.56 6.84 2.83
CA LEU A 69 -14.88 5.43 2.62
C LEU A 69 -15.67 5.18 1.33
N ALA A 70 -16.59 6.08 0.95
CA ALA A 70 -17.30 5.98 -0.32
C ALA A 70 -16.35 6.01 -1.53
N THR A 71 -15.28 6.81 -1.48
CA THR A 71 -14.22 6.82 -2.50
C THR A 71 -13.40 5.54 -2.45
N LEU A 72 -12.94 5.11 -1.28
CA LEU A 72 -12.11 3.91 -1.13
C LEU A 72 -12.82 2.64 -1.63
N ARG A 73 -14.12 2.51 -1.44
CA ARG A 73 -14.91 1.37 -1.94
C ARG A 73 -14.97 1.26 -3.46
N THR A 74 -14.55 2.30 -4.20
CA THR A 74 -14.38 2.21 -5.65
C THR A 74 -13.05 1.58 -6.07
N VAL A 75 -12.12 1.41 -5.13
CA VAL A 75 -10.80 0.84 -5.35
C VAL A 75 -10.89 -0.68 -5.17
N PRO A 76 -10.72 -1.50 -6.23
CA PRO A 76 -10.70 -2.94 -6.07
C PRO A 76 -9.37 -3.41 -5.47
N VAL A 77 -9.42 -4.58 -4.81
CA VAL A 77 -8.23 -5.26 -4.31
C VAL A 77 -8.02 -6.54 -5.13
N PHE A 78 -6.81 -6.73 -5.64
CA PHE A 78 -6.40 -7.95 -6.35
C PHE A 78 -5.46 -8.77 -5.48
N ILE A 79 -5.66 -10.08 -5.46
CA ILE A 79 -4.77 -11.03 -4.77
C ILE A 79 -4.12 -11.93 -5.81
N GLU A 80 -2.79 -11.84 -5.87
CA GLU A 80 -1.93 -12.66 -6.72
C GLU A 80 -1.24 -13.76 -5.93
N ASN A 81 -0.53 -14.61 -6.63
CA ASN A 81 0.34 -15.62 -6.02
C ASN A 81 1.79 -15.41 -6.46
N ASN A 82 2.58 -14.76 -5.58
CA ASN A 82 4.02 -14.54 -5.78
C ASN A 82 4.35 -13.74 -7.07
N ASN A 83 3.65 -12.63 -7.31
CA ASN A 83 4.05 -11.69 -8.35
C ASN A 83 5.44 -11.10 -8.00
N PRO A 84 6.47 -11.30 -8.83
CA PRO A 84 7.83 -10.85 -8.53
C PRO A 84 8.03 -9.33 -8.61
N GLY A 85 7.06 -8.59 -9.16
CA GLY A 85 7.17 -7.13 -9.33
C GLY A 85 7.09 -6.37 -8.02
N PHE A 86 6.36 -6.92 -7.03
CA PHE A 86 6.21 -6.31 -5.71
C PHE A 86 6.33 -7.38 -4.63
N PRO A 87 7.07 -7.10 -3.56
CA PRO A 87 7.34 -8.13 -2.54
C PRO A 87 6.14 -8.41 -1.61
N CYS A 88 5.17 -7.50 -1.51
CA CYS A 88 4.04 -7.62 -0.59
C CYS A 88 2.75 -7.07 -1.18
N ALA A 89 2.50 -5.76 -1.06
CA ALA A 89 1.36 -5.06 -1.59
C ALA A 89 1.79 -3.80 -2.36
N ALA A 90 0.93 -3.28 -3.24
CA ALA A 90 1.15 -2.02 -3.93
C ALA A 90 -0.15 -1.45 -4.49
N TYR A 91 -0.30 -0.13 -4.48
CA TYR A 91 -1.29 0.58 -5.27
C TYR A 91 -0.78 0.84 -6.69
N HIS A 92 -1.61 0.62 -7.70
CA HIS A 92 -1.27 0.83 -9.12
C HIS A 92 -1.92 2.10 -9.69
N PRO A 93 -1.25 3.25 -9.70
CA PRO A 93 -1.84 4.51 -10.18
C PRO A 93 -1.92 4.58 -11.72
N SER A 94 -0.96 3.98 -12.44
CA SER A 94 -0.73 4.23 -13.85
C SER A 94 -1.08 3.05 -14.76
N LYS A 95 -2.08 3.25 -15.63
CA LYS A 95 -2.42 2.29 -16.68
C LYS A 95 -1.31 2.13 -17.71
N ASP A 96 -0.57 3.20 -18.01
CA ASP A 96 0.53 3.16 -18.98
C ASP A 96 1.69 2.35 -18.42
N TRP A 97 2.04 2.55 -17.15
CA TRP A 97 3.06 1.73 -16.49
C TRP A 97 2.67 0.24 -16.49
N LEU A 98 1.42 -0.09 -16.18
CA LEU A 98 0.93 -1.47 -16.24
C LEU A 98 1.11 -2.06 -17.66
N LYS A 99 0.78 -1.30 -18.69
CA LYS A 99 0.93 -1.71 -20.09
C LYS A 99 2.39 -1.98 -20.46
N GLU A 100 3.27 -1.04 -20.11
CA GLU A 100 4.71 -1.13 -20.42
C GLU A 100 5.38 -2.31 -19.71
N ASN A 101 4.88 -2.68 -18.52
CA ASN A 101 5.41 -3.78 -17.72
C ASN A 101 4.65 -5.11 -17.90
N GLY A 102 3.68 -5.17 -18.82
CA GLY A 102 2.96 -6.40 -19.16
C GLY A 102 1.94 -6.85 -18.11
N TYR A 103 1.48 -5.93 -17.28
CA TYR A 103 0.45 -6.19 -16.27
C TYR A 103 -0.96 -6.23 -16.86
N ASN A 104 -1.90 -6.80 -16.11
CA ASN A 104 -3.32 -6.67 -16.41
C ASN A 104 -3.77 -5.21 -16.22
N LEU A 105 -4.30 -4.60 -17.29
CA LEU A 105 -4.65 -3.17 -17.30
C LEU A 105 -5.85 -2.82 -16.42
N ASP A 106 -6.67 -3.81 -16.03
CA ASP A 106 -7.79 -3.61 -15.11
C ASP A 106 -7.34 -3.37 -13.66
N LYS A 107 -6.04 -3.57 -13.37
CA LYS A 107 -5.44 -3.21 -12.09
C LYS A 107 -5.13 -1.72 -11.95
N ALA A 108 -5.34 -0.91 -12.98
CA ALA A 108 -5.21 0.54 -12.85
C ALA A 108 -6.17 1.06 -11.77
N ARG A 109 -5.64 1.86 -10.82
CA ARG A 109 -6.33 2.36 -9.64
C ARG A 109 -6.87 1.25 -8.73
N SER A 110 -6.09 0.20 -8.53
CA SER A 110 -6.38 -0.86 -7.59
C SER A 110 -5.22 -1.09 -6.62
N VAL A 111 -5.51 -1.71 -5.50
CA VAL A 111 -4.50 -2.28 -4.61
C VAL A 111 -4.25 -3.73 -5.03
N GLU A 112 -3.01 -4.15 -5.08
CA GLU A 112 -2.61 -5.53 -5.33
C GLU A 112 -1.88 -6.10 -4.12
N ILE A 113 -2.35 -7.21 -3.58
CA ILE A 113 -1.57 -8.07 -2.69
C ILE A 113 -0.83 -9.07 -3.58
N SER A 114 0.43 -8.76 -3.87
CA SER A 114 1.26 -9.49 -4.82
C SER A 114 1.77 -10.81 -4.26
N ASN A 115 1.96 -10.86 -2.93
CA ASN A 115 2.47 -12.02 -2.22
C ASN A 115 1.70 -12.25 -0.91
N PRO A 116 0.71 -13.16 -0.89
CA PRO A 116 -0.12 -13.44 0.28
C PRO A 116 0.67 -13.82 1.54
N LYS A 117 1.72 -14.65 1.39
CA LYS A 117 2.56 -15.06 2.52
C LYS A 117 3.31 -13.89 3.14
N ASN A 118 3.90 -13.03 2.31
CA ASN A 118 4.60 -11.84 2.79
C ASN A 118 3.63 -10.84 3.41
N PHE A 119 2.43 -10.67 2.83
CA PHE A 119 1.39 -9.82 3.39
C PHE A 119 1.07 -10.21 4.84
N VAL A 120 0.78 -11.48 5.10
CA VAL A 120 0.53 -11.97 6.46
C VAL A 120 1.73 -11.76 7.39
N ALA A 121 2.93 -12.00 6.89
CA ALA A 121 4.15 -11.84 7.70
C ALA A 121 4.43 -10.36 8.02
N TRP A 122 4.30 -9.46 7.04
CA TRP A 122 4.67 -8.05 7.19
C TRP A 122 3.67 -7.27 8.04
N VAL A 123 2.36 -7.49 7.86
CA VAL A 123 1.34 -6.89 8.71
C VAL A 123 1.59 -7.23 10.17
N LYS A 124 1.84 -8.51 10.48
CA LYS A 124 2.10 -8.97 11.85
C LYS A 124 3.41 -8.46 12.46
N LEU A 125 4.42 -8.22 11.62
CA LEU A 125 5.77 -7.89 12.09
C LEU A 125 6.05 -6.38 12.14
N ASN A 126 5.52 -5.63 11.18
CA ASN A 126 6.00 -4.26 10.96
C ASN A 126 4.87 -3.24 10.78
N GLN A 127 3.88 -3.54 9.93
CA GLN A 127 2.97 -2.54 9.37
C GLN A 127 1.53 -2.98 9.56
N PRO A 128 0.97 -2.76 10.77
CA PRO A 128 -0.36 -3.25 11.14
C PRO A 128 -1.50 -2.62 10.32
N LEU A 129 -1.26 -1.53 9.61
CA LEU A 129 -2.23 -0.84 8.77
C LEU A 129 -1.85 -0.84 7.27
N MET A 130 -1.22 -1.90 6.79
CA MET A 130 -0.75 -1.99 5.41
C MET A 130 -1.85 -1.75 4.38
N VAL A 131 -3.06 -2.25 4.61
CA VAL A 131 -4.17 -2.02 3.68
C VAL A 131 -4.61 -0.56 3.71
N LEU A 132 -4.61 0.11 4.86
CA LEU A 132 -4.87 1.54 4.95
C LEU A 132 -3.78 2.36 4.23
N HIS A 133 -2.51 1.97 4.35
CA HIS A 133 -1.38 2.58 3.62
C HIS A 133 -1.64 2.58 2.10
N GLU A 134 -1.91 1.42 1.52
CA GLU A 134 -2.19 1.30 0.09
C GLU A 134 -3.47 2.03 -0.33
N MET A 135 -4.50 2.01 0.52
CA MET A 135 -5.72 2.78 0.31
C MET A 135 -5.49 4.29 0.44
N ALA A 136 -4.50 4.73 1.23
CA ALA A 136 -4.12 6.14 1.31
C ALA A 136 -3.46 6.61 0.00
N HIS A 137 -2.61 5.79 -0.63
CA HIS A 137 -2.12 6.08 -1.98
C HIS A 137 -3.27 6.23 -2.98
N ALA A 138 -4.25 5.31 -2.94
CA ALA A 138 -5.42 5.38 -3.81
C ALA A 138 -6.25 6.64 -3.55
N TYR A 139 -6.46 7.01 -2.28
CA TYR A 139 -7.21 8.20 -1.90
C TYR A 139 -6.49 9.48 -2.37
N HIS A 140 -5.17 9.56 -2.14
CA HIS A 140 -4.32 10.66 -2.60
C HIS A 140 -4.45 10.86 -4.13
N ASP A 141 -4.25 9.78 -4.92
CA ASP A 141 -4.35 9.84 -6.38
C ASP A 141 -5.74 10.28 -6.86
N ILE A 142 -6.80 9.64 -6.33
CA ILE A 142 -8.16 9.84 -6.83
C ILE A 142 -8.72 11.22 -6.45
N LYS A 143 -8.40 11.72 -5.26
CA LYS A 143 -8.98 12.98 -4.73
C LYS A 143 -8.18 14.21 -5.08
N PHE A 144 -6.87 14.11 -5.11
CA PHE A 144 -5.96 15.26 -5.21
C PHE A 144 -5.01 15.16 -6.39
N GLY A 145 -4.68 13.92 -6.82
CA GLY A 145 -3.56 13.66 -7.71
C GLY A 145 -2.21 13.80 -7.00
N PHE A 146 -1.22 13.07 -7.47
CA PHE A 146 0.12 13.05 -6.85
C PHE A 146 0.94 14.33 -7.04
N SER A 147 0.35 15.37 -7.64
CA SER A 147 0.96 16.68 -7.82
C SER A 147 0.24 17.77 -7.03
N ASP A 148 -0.60 17.41 -6.06
CA ASP A 148 -1.31 18.39 -5.24
C ASP A 148 -0.31 19.34 -4.56
N PRO A 149 -0.48 20.67 -4.72
CA PRO A 149 0.51 21.65 -4.24
C PRO A 149 0.52 21.77 -2.71
N TYR A 150 -0.59 21.53 -2.03
CA TYR A 150 -0.64 21.62 -0.57
C TYR A 150 0.06 20.41 0.07
N ILE A 151 -0.25 19.19 -0.38
CA ILE A 151 0.41 17.97 0.09
C ILE A 151 1.92 18.05 -0.21
N GLY A 152 2.27 18.49 -1.44
CA GLY A 152 3.67 18.69 -1.83
C GLY A 152 4.41 19.72 -0.95
N ALA A 153 3.73 20.81 -0.56
CA ALA A 153 4.35 21.82 0.30
C ALA A 153 4.60 21.29 1.72
N VAL A 154 3.64 20.55 2.30
CA VAL A 154 3.80 19.94 3.64
C VAL A 154 4.91 18.88 3.61
N TYR A 155 4.92 18.00 2.60
CA TYR A 155 6.02 17.05 2.40
C TYR A 155 7.39 17.75 2.31
N LYS A 156 7.49 18.86 1.56
CA LYS A 156 8.73 19.62 1.43
C LYS A 156 9.21 20.21 2.76
N LEU A 157 8.29 20.67 3.60
CA LEU A 157 8.63 21.14 4.96
C LEU A 157 9.19 19.99 5.80
N ALA A 158 8.51 18.82 5.81
CA ALA A 158 9.00 17.64 6.52
C ALA A 158 10.38 17.21 6.01
N GLN A 159 10.58 17.15 4.68
CA GLN A 159 11.86 16.79 4.06
C GLN A 159 13.01 17.72 4.45
N THR A 160 12.74 19.02 4.62
CA THR A 160 13.78 20.01 4.93
C THR A 160 13.96 20.29 6.41
N SER A 161 13.07 19.79 7.26
CA SER A 161 13.12 20.00 8.72
C SER A 161 14.27 19.26 9.41
N GLY A 162 14.68 18.10 8.83
CA GLY A 162 15.61 17.17 9.45
C GLY A 162 15.00 16.33 10.59
N THR A 163 13.74 16.59 10.98
CA THR A 163 13.11 15.92 12.13
C THR A 163 12.74 14.46 11.84
N TYR A 164 12.72 14.06 10.57
CA TYR A 164 12.42 12.71 10.10
C TYR A 164 13.66 11.91 9.63
N ASP A 165 14.86 12.49 9.77
CA ASP A 165 16.09 11.84 9.26
C ASP A 165 16.53 10.66 10.13
N ASP A 166 16.21 10.68 11.43
CA ASP A 166 16.55 9.61 12.37
C ASP A 166 15.44 9.48 13.42
N VAL A 167 14.44 8.66 13.14
CA VAL A 167 13.25 8.46 13.99
C VAL A 167 13.17 7.02 14.48
N GLY A 168 12.49 6.83 15.63
CA GLY A 168 12.23 5.51 16.19
C GLY A 168 11.44 4.61 15.21
N HIS A 169 11.67 3.32 15.29
CA HIS A 169 10.94 2.31 14.53
C HIS A 169 10.36 1.27 15.49
N ASN A 170 9.15 0.76 15.23
CA ASN A 170 8.44 -0.18 16.12
C ASN A 170 9.23 -1.48 16.41
N ARG A 171 10.15 -1.87 15.52
CA ARG A 171 11.08 -3.00 15.72
C ARG A 171 12.37 -2.63 16.46
N GLY A 172 12.42 -1.44 17.04
CA GLY A 172 13.59 -0.92 17.73
C GLY A 172 14.62 -0.25 16.83
N GLY A 173 15.49 0.53 17.47
CA GLY A 173 16.46 1.38 16.80
C GLY A 173 15.84 2.62 16.16
N THR A 174 16.68 3.38 15.48
CA THR A 174 16.29 4.56 14.71
C THR A 174 16.71 4.43 13.26
N ARG A 175 16.00 5.12 12.38
CA ARG A 175 16.30 5.18 10.94
C ARG A 175 15.57 6.36 10.27
N ARG A 176 15.99 6.67 9.06
CA ARG A 176 15.29 7.65 8.23
C ARG A 176 13.86 7.19 7.98
N HIS A 177 12.90 8.08 8.21
CA HIS A 177 11.47 7.82 8.02
C HIS A 177 11.16 7.44 6.58
N TYR A 178 10.36 6.39 6.38
CA TYR A 178 10.01 5.89 5.04
C TYR A 178 9.24 6.93 4.22
N GLY A 179 8.39 7.73 4.85
CA GLY A 179 7.65 8.83 4.23
C GLY A 179 8.54 9.89 3.55
N LEU A 180 9.84 9.98 3.89
CA LEU A 180 10.75 10.91 3.19
C LEU A 180 11.16 10.46 1.78
N ASN A 181 10.76 9.27 1.33
CA ASN A 181 11.09 8.78 -0.01
C ASN A 181 10.40 9.60 -1.11
N ASN A 182 9.14 9.93 -0.92
CA ASN A 182 8.35 10.80 -1.78
C ASN A 182 7.09 11.28 -1.05
N GLN A 183 6.34 12.21 -1.66
CA GLN A 183 5.12 12.76 -1.03
C GLN A 183 3.98 11.75 -0.91
N GLN A 184 3.96 10.70 -1.75
CA GLN A 184 2.95 9.65 -1.68
C GLN A 184 3.15 8.80 -0.43
N GLU A 185 4.39 8.39 -0.18
CA GLU A 185 4.73 7.66 1.05
C GLU A 185 4.52 8.53 2.29
N PHE A 186 4.89 9.81 2.24
CA PHE A 186 4.65 10.73 3.35
C PHE A 186 3.17 10.85 3.72
N PHE A 187 2.31 10.94 2.70
CA PHE A 187 0.86 11.00 2.90
C PHE A 187 0.32 9.68 3.50
N ALA A 188 0.78 8.53 3.01
CA ALA A 188 0.35 7.22 3.49
C ALA A 188 0.80 6.96 4.94
N GLU A 189 2.08 7.19 5.27
CA GLU A 189 2.63 7.06 6.62
C GLU A 189 1.95 8.02 7.62
N ALA A 190 1.74 9.28 7.24
CA ALA A 190 1.01 10.23 8.08
C ALA A 190 -0.46 9.81 8.27
N THR A 191 -1.07 9.14 7.29
CA THR A 191 -2.42 8.56 7.41
C THR A 191 -2.45 7.43 8.43
N GLU A 192 -1.49 6.50 8.39
CA GLU A 192 -1.37 5.42 9.38
C GLU A 192 -1.22 6.01 10.80
N ALA A 193 -0.27 6.93 11.00
CA ALA A 193 -0.07 7.58 12.28
C ALA A 193 -1.30 8.36 12.78
N TYR A 194 -2.07 8.97 11.88
CA TYR A 194 -3.24 9.75 12.25
C TYR A 194 -4.43 8.86 12.65
N PHE A 195 -4.69 7.76 11.93
CA PHE A 195 -5.87 6.94 12.15
C PHE A 195 -5.63 5.74 13.07
N GLY A 196 -4.40 5.26 13.20
CA GLY A 196 -4.09 4.09 14.00
C GLY A 196 -2.65 4.06 14.49
N GLU A 197 -1.86 3.11 14.03
CA GLU A 197 -0.48 2.90 14.43
C GLU A 197 0.43 2.80 13.21
N ASN A 198 1.47 3.62 13.17
CA ASN A 198 2.54 3.61 12.18
C ASN A 198 3.75 2.82 12.68
N ASP A 199 4.54 2.26 11.79
CA ASP A 199 5.77 1.54 12.14
C ASP A 199 6.99 2.47 12.35
N PHE A 200 6.95 3.71 11.84
CA PHE A 200 7.91 4.78 12.13
C PHE A 200 7.33 5.84 13.07
N TYR A 201 8.18 6.40 13.95
CA TYR A 201 7.79 7.56 14.72
C TYR A 201 7.64 8.80 13.81
N PRO A 202 6.48 9.47 13.97
CA PRO A 202 5.42 9.38 14.98
C PRO A 202 4.50 8.17 14.77
N PHE A 203 4.29 7.39 15.84
CA PHE A 203 3.54 6.14 15.79
C PHE A 203 2.01 6.32 15.83
N ASN A 204 1.53 7.46 16.34
CA ASN A 204 0.09 7.69 16.52
C ASN A 204 -0.25 9.18 16.40
N ARG A 205 -1.56 9.47 16.36
CA ARG A 205 -2.10 10.83 16.18
C ARG A 205 -1.53 11.85 17.17
N ALA A 206 -1.44 11.49 18.45
CA ALA A 206 -0.94 12.42 19.47
C ALA A 206 0.54 12.78 19.23
N GLN A 207 1.34 11.79 18.86
CA GLN A 207 2.73 11.98 18.50
C GLN A 207 2.87 12.72 17.18
N LEU A 208 2.03 12.44 16.16
CA LEU A 208 2.04 13.17 14.88
C LEU A 208 1.74 14.66 15.10
N ARG A 209 0.71 14.98 15.89
CA ARG A 209 0.37 16.38 16.22
C ARG A 209 1.49 17.11 16.98
N ALA A 210 2.23 16.39 17.82
CA ALA A 210 3.35 16.98 18.58
C ALA A 210 4.61 17.12 17.73
N HIS A 211 4.89 16.15 16.85
CA HIS A 211 6.10 16.10 16.04
C HIS A 211 6.00 16.96 14.77
N ASP A 212 4.87 16.85 14.06
CA ASP A 212 4.59 17.59 12.83
C ASP A 212 3.10 18.01 12.77
N PRO A 213 2.74 19.12 13.40
CA PRO A 213 1.36 19.62 13.38
C PRO A 213 0.86 19.93 11.96
N LYS A 214 1.76 20.25 11.00
CA LYS A 214 1.37 20.51 9.62
C LYS A 214 1.00 19.23 8.88
N ALA A 215 1.69 18.13 9.13
CA ALA A 215 1.29 16.82 8.62
C ALA A 215 -0.07 16.40 9.19
N ALA A 216 -0.31 16.60 10.50
CA ALA A 216 -1.61 16.30 11.11
C ALA A 216 -2.74 17.14 10.51
N GLU A 217 -2.55 18.48 10.36
CA GLU A 217 -3.51 19.38 9.71
C GLU A 217 -3.80 18.95 8.25
N MET A 218 -2.78 18.54 7.50
CA MET A 218 -2.91 18.05 6.13
C MET A 218 -3.79 16.79 6.08
N ILE A 219 -3.58 15.83 6.97
CA ILE A 219 -4.40 14.61 7.03
C ILE A 219 -5.85 14.94 7.43
N GLU A 220 -6.06 15.81 8.43
CA GLU A 220 -7.39 16.27 8.82
C GLU A 220 -8.15 16.90 7.65
N TRP A 221 -7.49 17.79 6.93
CA TRP A 221 -8.04 18.42 5.73
C TRP A 221 -8.35 17.41 4.62
N ALA A 222 -7.38 16.56 4.30
CA ALA A 222 -7.49 15.62 3.19
C ALA A 222 -8.62 14.60 3.39
N TRP A 223 -8.71 14.03 4.59
CA TRP A 223 -9.70 13.01 4.89
C TRP A 223 -11.04 13.58 5.37
N GLY A 224 -11.12 14.88 5.67
CA GLY A 224 -12.29 15.48 6.29
C GLY A 224 -12.53 14.95 7.70
N ALA A 225 -11.46 14.60 8.41
CA ALA A 225 -11.52 14.13 9.78
C ALA A 225 -11.62 15.36 10.70
N SER A 226 -12.67 15.41 11.54
CA SER A 226 -12.75 16.41 12.61
C SER A 226 -11.79 16.01 13.74
N GLY A 227 -10.96 16.94 14.18
CA GLY A 227 -9.97 16.74 15.24
C GLY A 227 -10.53 16.45 16.61
#